data_8e1ddd9076d23a7b3d24853334182197
#
_entry.id   8e1ddd9076d23a7b3d24853334182197
#
_cell.length_a   1.000
_cell.length_b   1.000
_cell.length_c   1.000
_cell.angle_alpha   90.00
_cell.angle_beta   90.00
_cell.angle_gamma   90.00
#
_symmetry.space_group_name_H-M   'P 1'
#
loop_
_entity.id
_entity.type
_entity.pdbx_description
1 polymer ?
#
loop_
_entity_poly.entity_id
_entity_poly.type
_entity_poly.pdbx_seq_one_letter_code
_entity_poly.pdbx_strand_id
1 'polypeptide(L)'
;EALVRAVGRPDGAPTGPVLDLCGGSGHLTRVLAGLGHSAFATSMAPPNTVVADLQFWKLWLAIRFTAPGCAAVCCDAGAPLPFTRDLFSMVILADAFPYIWHKRLCADEMMRVAEPDGVVLMPHLHSALGDNISAGDTLTPGGYQDLFAPHQPRLFSDARLLDEVLEHQVVDLAQGRSPIELGTESALTLVACPRADCFRRYAVPDPAEVRGELMVNPLYDVERRNGNSILTLRFPTPEYEAEFGACRRYLPDTVTVDANLTGRVEPAMLGTRYEDLRRRRVLIDAPPRYC
;
A
#
# COMPACT_ATOMS: atom_id res chain seq x y z
N GLU A 1 4.94 0.67 0.64
CA GLU A 1 6.15 1.41 0.28
C GLU A 1 7.23 0.46 -0.26
N ALA A 2 7.65 -0.57 0.47
CA ALA A 2 8.69 -1.51 0.04
C ALA A 2 8.42 -2.12 -1.34
N LEU A 3 7.20 -2.62 -1.56
CA LEU A 3 6.79 -3.20 -2.82
C LEU A 3 6.83 -2.18 -3.98
N VAL A 4 6.34 -0.96 -3.75
CA VAL A 4 6.39 0.12 -4.76
C VAL A 4 7.82 0.48 -5.14
N ARG A 5 8.73 0.54 -4.16
CA ARG A 5 10.17 0.77 -4.44
C ARG A 5 10.80 -0.42 -5.19
N ALA A 6 10.39 -1.64 -4.86
CA ALA A 6 10.92 -2.85 -5.49
C ALA A 6 10.59 -2.90 -7.00
N VAL A 7 9.37 -2.54 -7.39
CA VAL A 7 8.94 -2.51 -8.81
C VAL A 7 9.36 -1.24 -9.54
N GLY A 8 9.78 -0.21 -8.81
CA GLY A 8 10.37 1.00 -9.38
C GLY A 8 11.68 0.74 -10.12
N ARG A 9 12.21 1.76 -10.79
CA ARG A 9 13.55 1.67 -11.41
C ARG A 9 14.64 1.50 -10.35
N PRO A 10 15.87 1.12 -10.72
CA PRO A 10 16.96 0.85 -9.76
C PRO A 10 17.26 2.00 -8.78
N ASP A 11 16.98 3.24 -9.14
CA ASP A 11 17.06 4.41 -8.27
C ASP A 11 15.91 4.51 -7.26
N GLY A 12 14.91 3.63 -7.37
CA GLY A 12 13.81 3.47 -6.42
C GLY A 12 12.67 4.48 -6.55
N ALA A 13 12.75 5.44 -7.47
CA ALA A 13 11.69 6.43 -7.70
C ALA A 13 10.89 6.11 -8.98
N PRO A 14 9.57 6.38 -9.02
CA PRO A 14 8.82 6.43 -10.28
C PRO A 14 9.38 7.54 -11.17
N THR A 15 9.57 7.26 -12.45
CA THR A 15 10.14 8.23 -13.42
C THR A 15 9.11 9.17 -14.03
N GLY A 16 7.82 8.91 -13.79
CA GLY A 16 6.68 9.68 -14.29
C GLY A 16 5.53 9.68 -13.30
N PRO A 17 4.36 10.20 -13.70
CA PRO A 17 3.17 10.22 -12.86
C PRO A 17 2.76 8.83 -12.39
N VAL A 18 2.18 8.75 -11.19
CA VAL A 18 1.66 7.51 -10.59
C VAL A 18 0.16 7.66 -10.38
N LEU A 19 -0.61 6.65 -10.77
CA LEU A 19 -2.05 6.57 -10.52
C LEU A 19 -2.32 5.59 -9.36
N ASP A 20 -2.97 6.09 -8.32
CA ASP A 20 -3.59 5.29 -7.26
C ASP A 20 -5.09 5.16 -7.57
N LEU A 21 -5.46 4.08 -8.26
CA LEU A 21 -6.83 3.81 -8.70
C LEU A 21 -7.61 3.14 -7.57
N CYS A 22 -8.80 3.63 -7.26
CA CYS A 22 -9.57 3.29 -6.08
C CYS A 22 -8.84 3.64 -4.77
N GLY A 23 -8.04 4.72 -4.78
CA GLY A 23 -7.16 5.13 -3.68
C GLY A 23 -7.90 5.65 -2.44
N GLY A 24 -9.22 5.76 -2.47
CA GLY A 24 -10.06 6.14 -1.34
C GLY A 24 -9.64 7.48 -0.72
N SER A 25 -9.44 7.49 0.59
CA SER A 25 -9.00 8.67 1.33
C SER A 25 -7.48 8.94 1.28
N GLY A 26 -6.74 8.27 0.37
CA GLY A 26 -5.38 8.64 -0.01
C GLY A 26 -4.27 8.16 0.92
N HIS A 27 -4.48 7.12 1.71
CA HIS A 27 -3.42 6.60 2.60
C HIS A 27 -2.23 6.05 1.81
N LEU A 28 -2.49 5.25 0.77
CA LEU A 28 -1.45 4.78 -0.13
C LEU A 28 -0.90 5.93 -0.97
N THR A 29 -1.78 6.79 -1.49
CA THR A 29 -1.42 8.00 -2.25
C THR A 29 -0.38 8.86 -1.52
N ARG A 30 -0.52 9.03 -0.19
CA ARG A 30 0.44 9.76 0.64
C ARG A 30 1.84 9.14 0.59
N VAL A 31 1.92 7.82 0.64
CA VAL A 31 3.19 7.08 0.53
C VAL A 31 3.79 7.30 -0.85
N LEU A 32 3.00 7.17 -1.91
CA LEU A 32 3.43 7.33 -3.30
C LEU A 32 3.94 8.75 -3.57
N ALA A 33 3.20 9.77 -3.14
CA ALA A 33 3.60 11.17 -3.25
C ALA A 33 4.95 11.42 -2.56
N GLY A 34 5.18 10.77 -1.43
CA GLY A 34 6.44 10.85 -0.72
C GLY A 34 7.64 10.21 -1.42
N LEU A 35 7.42 9.25 -2.31
CA LEU A 35 8.49 8.62 -3.08
C LEU A 35 8.95 9.47 -4.28
N GLY A 36 8.05 10.29 -4.82
CA GLY A 36 8.32 11.16 -5.98
C GLY A 36 8.99 12.49 -5.66
N HIS A 37 9.19 12.84 -4.38
CA HIS A 37 9.84 14.08 -4.01
C HIS A 37 11.37 13.95 -4.10
N SER A 38 11.92 14.24 -5.28
CA SER A 38 13.32 14.69 -5.38
C SER A 38 13.44 16.04 -4.66
N ALA A 39 14.54 16.25 -3.93
CA ALA A 39 14.84 17.53 -3.25
C ALA A 39 14.89 18.76 -4.19
N PHE A 40 14.67 18.56 -5.48
CA PHE A 40 14.66 19.57 -6.55
C PHE A 40 13.28 19.85 -7.17
N ALA A 41 12.18 19.26 -6.64
CA ALA A 41 10.84 19.56 -7.15
C ALA A 41 10.48 21.02 -6.85
N THR A 42 10.45 21.86 -7.89
CA THR A 42 9.98 23.23 -7.79
C THR A 42 8.46 23.23 -7.52
N SER A 43 7.97 24.17 -6.72
CA SER A 43 6.56 24.26 -6.32
C SER A 43 5.56 24.45 -7.49
N MET A 44 6.04 24.51 -8.72
CA MET A 44 5.25 24.66 -9.96
C MET A 44 5.18 23.40 -10.82
N ALA A 45 5.82 22.30 -10.42
CA ALA A 45 5.68 21.04 -11.15
C ALA A 45 4.28 20.45 -10.94
N PRO A 46 3.65 19.86 -11.97
CA PRO A 46 2.38 19.17 -11.80
C PRO A 46 2.52 18.03 -10.77
N PRO A 47 1.45 17.72 -10.02
CA PRO A 47 1.52 16.66 -9.03
C PRO A 47 1.89 15.34 -9.70
N ASN A 48 2.93 14.69 -9.16
CA ASN A 48 3.43 13.41 -9.69
C ASN A 48 2.56 12.21 -9.28
N THR A 49 1.52 12.44 -8.46
CA THR A 49 0.63 11.39 -7.97
C THR A 49 -0.82 11.83 -8.15
N VAL A 50 -1.59 10.95 -8.75
CA VAL A 50 -3.02 11.10 -8.98
C VAL A 50 -3.75 10.05 -8.16
N VAL A 51 -4.70 10.45 -7.34
CA VAL A 51 -5.66 9.55 -6.70
C VAL A 51 -6.98 9.58 -7.46
N ALA A 52 -7.48 8.41 -7.82
CA ALA A 52 -8.77 8.27 -8.47
C ALA A 52 -9.70 7.36 -7.67
N ASP A 53 -10.96 7.76 -7.48
CA ASP A 53 -11.96 6.98 -6.75
C ASP A 53 -13.37 7.35 -7.21
N LEU A 54 -14.32 6.44 -7.04
CA LEU A 54 -15.74 6.69 -7.33
C LEU A 54 -16.36 7.66 -6.32
N GLN A 55 -15.86 7.69 -5.09
CA GLN A 55 -16.46 8.42 -3.98
C GLN A 55 -15.79 9.78 -3.78
N PHE A 56 -16.43 10.83 -4.29
CA PHE A 56 -15.94 12.20 -4.19
C PHE A 56 -15.52 12.63 -2.78
N TRP A 57 -16.28 12.26 -1.75
CA TRP A 57 -15.96 12.66 -0.37
C TRP A 57 -14.65 12.05 0.14
N LYS A 58 -14.29 10.84 -0.31
CA LYS A 58 -12.98 10.22 0.00
C LYS A 58 -11.85 11.01 -0.66
N LEU A 59 -12.02 11.39 -1.93
CA LEU A 59 -11.06 12.22 -2.64
C LEU A 59 -10.89 13.59 -1.99
N TRP A 60 -11.98 14.19 -1.51
CA TRP A 60 -11.90 15.43 -0.76
C TRP A 60 -11.06 15.27 0.52
N LEU A 61 -11.24 14.19 1.27
CA LEU A 61 -10.40 13.87 2.43
C LEU A 61 -8.93 13.66 2.01
N ALA A 62 -8.69 12.93 0.92
CA ALA A 62 -7.35 12.68 0.41
C ALA A 62 -6.58 13.98 0.17
N ILE A 63 -7.09 14.87 -0.66
CA ILE A 63 -6.40 16.12 -1.02
C ILE A 63 -6.38 17.14 0.09
N ARG A 64 -7.33 17.09 1.04
CA ARG A 64 -7.42 18.07 2.13
C ARG A 64 -6.55 17.71 3.34
N PHE A 65 -6.42 16.44 3.64
CA PHE A 65 -5.81 15.97 4.89
C PHE A 65 -4.71 14.92 4.70
N THR A 66 -4.99 13.86 3.94
CA THR A 66 -4.11 12.68 3.92
C THR A 66 -2.92 12.85 2.99
N ALA A 67 -3.17 13.32 1.77
CA ALA A 67 -2.16 13.48 0.71
C ALA A 67 -2.30 14.87 0.03
N PRO A 68 -2.12 15.97 0.77
CA PRO A 68 -2.18 17.31 0.18
C PRO A 68 -1.09 17.47 -0.87
N GLY A 69 -1.45 18.03 -2.02
CA GLY A 69 -0.53 18.19 -3.16
C GLY A 69 -0.66 17.11 -4.24
N CYS A 70 -1.49 16.07 -4.03
CA CYS A 70 -1.88 15.15 -5.10
C CYS A 70 -2.99 15.75 -5.98
N ALA A 71 -3.07 15.30 -7.24
CA ALA A 71 -4.27 15.50 -8.04
C ALA A 71 -5.33 14.46 -7.66
N ALA A 72 -6.60 14.83 -7.74
CA ALA A 72 -7.71 13.91 -7.49
C ALA A 72 -8.68 13.89 -8.67
N VAL A 73 -9.12 12.71 -9.08
CA VAL A 73 -10.06 12.51 -10.18
C VAL A 73 -11.19 11.58 -9.72
N CYS A 74 -12.43 12.10 -9.77
CA CYS A 74 -13.61 11.29 -9.45
C CYS A 74 -14.04 10.51 -10.69
N CYS A 75 -13.86 9.19 -10.69
CA CYS A 75 -14.23 8.32 -11.79
C CYS A 75 -14.56 6.89 -11.33
N ASP A 76 -15.27 6.15 -12.18
CA ASP A 76 -15.57 4.75 -11.98
C ASP A 76 -14.47 3.90 -12.65
N ALA A 77 -13.80 3.05 -11.88
CA ALA A 77 -12.80 2.11 -12.39
C ALA A 77 -13.40 0.99 -13.26
N GLY A 78 -14.70 0.78 -13.19
CA GLY A 78 -15.45 -0.13 -14.07
C GLY A 78 -15.90 0.48 -15.39
N ALA A 79 -15.49 1.73 -15.70
CA ALA A 79 -15.78 2.48 -16.91
C ALA A 79 -14.47 2.94 -17.59
N PRO A 80 -14.51 3.46 -18.82
CA PRO A 80 -13.33 4.05 -19.45
C PRO A 80 -12.74 5.18 -18.59
N LEU A 81 -11.45 5.06 -18.27
CA LEU A 81 -10.78 6.03 -17.40
C LEU A 81 -10.52 7.36 -18.15
N PRO A 82 -10.74 8.53 -17.49
CA PRO A 82 -10.60 9.85 -18.10
C PRO A 82 -9.13 10.29 -18.24
N PHE A 83 -8.27 9.37 -18.63
CA PHE A 83 -6.84 9.62 -18.81
C PHE A 83 -6.42 9.24 -20.24
N THR A 84 -5.40 9.92 -20.75
CA THR A 84 -4.79 9.56 -22.03
C THR A 84 -4.04 8.23 -21.92
N ARG A 85 -3.82 7.57 -23.04
CA ARG A 85 -2.95 6.40 -23.15
C ARG A 85 -1.51 6.76 -22.74
N ASP A 86 -0.79 5.79 -22.18
CA ASP A 86 0.65 5.89 -21.93
C ASP A 86 1.04 7.09 -21.03
N LEU A 87 0.23 7.38 -20.01
CA LEU A 87 0.42 8.54 -19.14
C LEU A 87 1.19 8.22 -17.86
N PHE A 88 0.97 7.05 -17.27
CA PHE A 88 1.46 6.74 -15.91
C PHE A 88 2.61 5.74 -15.95
N SER A 89 3.71 6.10 -15.29
CA SER A 89 4.83 5.17 -15.08
C SER A 89 4.46 4.00 -14.17
N MET A 90 3.42 4.19 -13.32
CA MET A 90 2.89 3.16 -12.44
C MET A 90 1.38 3.38 -12.23
N VAL A 91 0.61 2.30 -12.33
CA VAL A 91 -0.81 2.24 -11.99
C VAL A 91 -0.98 1.25 -10.86
N ILE A 92 -1.49 1.70 -9.72
CA ILE A 92 -1.71 0.85 -8.55
C ILE A 92 -3.21 0.75 -8.29
N LEU A 93 -3.67 -0.47 -7.98
CA LEU A 93 -4.99 -0.74 -7.45
C LEU A 93 -4.85 -1.73 -6.30
N ALA A 94 -5.01 -1.23 -5.07
CA ALA A 94 -4.86 -2.02 -3.86
C ALA A 94 -6.23 -2.37 -3.27
N ASP A 95 -6.47 -3.65 -3.02
CA ASP A 95 -7.61 -4.19 -2.26
C ASP A 95 -9.02 -3.83 -2.76
N ALA A 96 -9.18 -3.24 -3.94
CA ALA A 96 -10.49 -2.80 -4.45
C ALA A 96 -11.00 -3.60 -5.65
N PHE A 97 -10.15 -4.40 -6.29
CA PHE A 97 -10.49 -5.09 -7.53
C PHE A 97 -11.67 -6.07 -7.40
N PRO A 98 -11.90 -6.80 -6.28
CA PRO A 98 -13.07 -7.64 -6.11
C PRO A 98 -14.40 -6.90 -6.27
N TYR A 99 -14.43 -5.62 -5.92
CA TYR A 99 -15.63 -4.78 -5.96
C TYR A 99 -15.89 -4.12 -7.32
N ILE A 100 -14.99 -4.26 -8.28
CA ILE A 100 -15.16 -3.74 -9.64
C ILE A 100 -15.90 -4.77 -10.48
N TRP A 101 -17.09 -4.39 -10.98
CA TRP A 101 -17.92 -5.31 -11.74
C TRP A 101 -17.32 -5.67 -13.11
N HIS A 102 -16.85 -4.67 -13.87
CA HIS A 102 -16.28 -4.86 -15.21
C HIS A 102 -14.76 -5.09 -15.18
N LYS A 103 -14.34 -6.21 -14.61
CA LYS A 103 -12.92 -6.53 -14.38
C LYS A 103 -12.04 -6.48 -15.64
N ARG A 104 -12.53 -7.01 -16.76
CA ARG A 104 -11.79 -6.97 -18.05
C ARG A 104 -11.57 -5.54 -18.49
N LEU A 105 -12.61 -4.70 -18.48
CA LEU A 105 -12.51 -3.29 -18.84
C LEU A 105 -11.54 -2.54 -17.93
N CYS A 106 -11.62 -2.77 -16.61
CA CYS A 106 -10.71 -2.16 -15.65
C CYS A 106 -9.25 -2.56 -15.95
N ALA A 107 -8.98 -3.85 -16.16
CA ALA A 107 -7.64 -4.33 -16.49
C ALA A 107 -7.11 -3.72 -17.80
N ASP A 108 -7.94 -3.70 -18.86
CA ASP A 108 -7.58 -3.11 -20.16
C ASP A 108 -7.30 -1.59 -20.03
N GLU A 109 -8.07 -0.89 -19.20
CA GLU A 109 -7.89 0.54 -18.97
C GLU A 109 -6.63 0.83 -18.11
N MET A 110 -6.36 0.03 -17.08
CA MET A 110 -5.13 0.14 -16.32
C MET A 110 -3.89 -0.03 -17.22
N MET A 111 -3.92 -1.03 -18.10
CA MET A 111 -2.86 -1.27 -19.07
C MET A 111 -2.78 -0.16 -20.13
N ARG A 112 -3.91 0.39 -20.56
CA ARG A 112 -3.96 1.48 -21.55
C ARG A 112 -3.36 2.77 -21.03
N VAL A 113 -3.62 3.11 -19.78
CA VAL A 113 -3.13 4.37 -19.18
C VAL A 113 -1.71 4.26 -18.64
N ALA A 114 -1.20 3.04 -18.40
CA ALA A 114 0.19 2.80 -18.10
C ALA A 114 1.08 3.05 -19.31
N GLU A 115 2.28 3.61 -19.08
CA GLU A 115 3.31 3.74 -20.11
C GLU A 115 3.69 2.36 -20.68
N PRO A 116 4.26 2.27 -21.89
CA PRO A 116 4.71 0.98 -22.47
C PRO A 116 5.67 0.21 -21.54
N ASP A 117 6.53 0.92 -20.82
CA ASP A 117 7.43 0.37 -19.81
C ASP A 117 6.87 0.48 -18.39
N GLY A 118 5.64 0.93 -18.25
CA GLY A 118 4.98 1.18 -16.97
C GLY A 118 4.71 -0.11 -16.19
N VAL A 119 4.39 0.07 -14.93
CA VAL A 119 4.05 -1.02 -14.01
C VAL A 119 2.58 -0.96 -13.64
N VAL A 120 1.87 -2.07 -13.77
CA VAL A 120 0.58 -2.27 -13.10
C VAL A 120 0.84 -3.12 -11.87
N LEU A 121 0.53 -2.56 -10.70
CA LEU A 121 0.76 -3.18 -9.39
C LEU A 121 -0.58 -3.35 -8.67
N MET A 122 -0.92 -4.59 -8.34
CA MET A 122 -2.15 -4.90 -7.62
C MET A 122 -1.83 -5.74 -6.38
N PRO A 123 -1.52 -5.10 -5.26
CA PRO A 123 -1.33 -5.80 -3.99
C PRO A 123 -2.68 -6.16 -3.38
N HIS A 124 -2.69 -7.21 -2.58
CA HIS A 124 -3.82 -7.67 -1.80
C HIS A 124 -5.06 -8.01 -2.65
N LEU A 125 -4.85 -8.82 -3.68
CA LEU A 125 -5.92 -9.43 -4.46
C LEU A 125 -6.45 -10.66 -3.74
N HIS A 126 -7.71 -10.65 -3.34
CA HIS A 126 -8.35 -11.82 -2.74
C HIS A 126 -8.50 -12.95 -3.77
N SER A 127 -8.15 -14.18 -3.37
CA SER A 127 -8.23 -15.37 -4.23
C SER A 127 -9.55 -16.10 -4.05
N ALA A 128 -10.17 -16.51 -5.15
CA ALA A 128 -11.37 -17.34 -5.13
C ALA A 128 -11.10 -18.79 -4.65
N LEU A 129 -9.83 -19.21 -4.56
CA LEU A 129 -9.43 -20.56 -4.14
C LEU A 129 -8.98 -20.63 -2.68
N GLY A 130 -8.57 -19.50 -2.09
CA GLY A 130 -8.16 -19.43 -0.70
C GLY A 130 -9.30 -18.94 0.21
N ASP A 131 -9.14 -19.17 1.50
CA ASP A 131 -10.05 -18.62 2.50
C ASP A 131 -9.87 -17.10 2.58
N ASN A 132 -10.90 -16.35 2.26
CA ASN A 132 -10.93 -14.90 2.38
C ASN A 132 -12.33 -14.42 2.75
N ILE A 133 -12.41 -13.23 3.32
CA ILE A 133 -13.66 -12.63 3.78
C ILE A 133 -14.21 -11.58 2.82
N SER A 134 -13.61 -11.42 1.64
CA SER A 134 -14.07 -10.44 0.65
C SER A 134 -15.50 -10.73 0.21
N ALA A 135 -16.37 -9.74 0.37
CA ALA A 135 -17.74 -9.80 -0.15
C ALA A 135 -17.80 -9.51 -1.67
N GLY A 136 -16.67 -9.20 -2.29
CA GLY A 136 -16.58 -8.92 -3.73
C GLY A 136 -16.48 -10.19 -4.57
N ASP A 137 -16.54 -10.00 -5.88
CA ASP A 137 -16.33 -11.06 -6.87
C ASP A 137 -14.84 -11.27 -7.10
N THR A 138 -14.29 -12.33 -6.51
CA THR A 138 -12.87 -12.68 -6.59
C THR A 138 -12.60 -13.63 -7.76
N LEU A 139 -11.37 -13.61 -8.27
CA LEU A 139 -10.92 -14.51 -9.31
C LEU A 139 -9.93 -15.53 -8.77
N THR A 140 -9.77 -16.62 -9.51
CA THR A 140 -8.66 -17.56 -9.29
C THR A 140 -7.31 -16.90 -9.65
N PRO A 141 -6.18 -17.38 -9.13
CA PRO A 141 -4.86 -16.88 -9.54
C PRO A 141 -4.67 -16.88 -11.08
N GLY A 142 -5.11 -17.95 -11.76
CA GLY A 142 -5.10 -18.03 -13.22
C GLY A 142 -5.98 -16.96 -13.88
N GLY A 143 -7.18 -16.72 -13.33
CA GLY A 143 -8.07 -15.69 -13.83
C GLY A 143 -7.48 -14.27 -13.75
N TYR A 144 -6.76 -13.96 -12.68
CA TYR A 144 -6.02 -12.69 -12.57
C TYR A 144 -4.89 -12.64 -13.61
N GLN A 145 -4.13 -13.70 -13.76
CA GLN A 145 -3.04 -13.76 -14.74
C GLN A 145 -3.54 -13.55 -16.18
N ASP A 146 -4.66 -14.17 -16.54
CA ASP A 146 -5.26 -14.08 -17.89
C ASP A 146 -5.75 -12.66 -18.22
N LEU A 147 -6.22 -11.91 -17.23
CA LEU A 147 -6.65 -10.51 -17.44
C LEU A 147 -5.50 -9.63 -17.89
N PHE A 148 -4.31 -9.83 -17.37
CA PHE A 148 -3.14 -8.99 -17.61
C PHE A 148 -2.10 -9.65 -18.54
N ALA A 149 -2.43 -10.77 -19.20
CA ALA A 149 -1.52 -11.54 -20.05
C ALA A 149 -0.68 -10.72 -21.04
N PRO A 150 -1.23 -9.67 -21.72
CA PRO A 150 -0.44 -8.83 -22.63
C PRO A 150 0.75 -8.12 -21.99
N HIS A 151 0.72 -7.87 -20.67
CA HIS A 151 1.76 -7.19 -19.89
C HIS A 151 2.61 -8.15 -19.05
N GLN A 152 2.64 -9.44 -19.38
CA GLN A 152 3.48 -10.47 -18.76
C GLN A 152 3.39 -10.47 -17.23
N PRO A 153 2.20 -10.65 -16.65
CA PRO A 153 1.99 -10.56 -15.21
C PRO A 153 2.71 -11.68 -14.46
N ARG A 154 3.26 -11.36 -13.29
CA ARG A 154 3.71 -12.35 -12.30
C ARG A 154 2.88 -12.24 -11.04
N LEU A 155 2.62 -13.38 -10.43
CA LEU A 155 1.85 -13.50 -9.20
C LEU A 155 2.78 -13.88 -8.04
N PHE A 156 2.46 -13.35 -6.87
CA PHE A 156 3.19 -13.57 -5.63
C PHE A 156 2.21 -13.83 -4.49
N SER A 157 2.61 -14.62 -3.50
CA SER A 157 1.86 -14.76 -2.25
C SER A 157 2.10 -13.54 -1.36
N ASP A 158 1.04 -12.88 -0.93
CA ASP A 158 1.13 -11.75 0.01
C ASP A 158 1.74 -12.16 1.33
N ALA A 159 1.37 -13.35 1.83
CA ALA A 159 1.91 -13.89 3.08
C ALA A 159 3.43 -14.05 3.01
N ARG A 160 3.94 -14.60 1.91
CA ARG A 160 5.39 -14.78 1.72
C ARG A 160 6.13 -13.46 1.56
N LEU A 161 5.58 -12.51 0.78
CA LEU A 161 6.18 -11.18 0.66
C LEU A 161 6.25 -10.49 2.02
N LEU A 162 5.21 -10.64 2.84
CA LEU A 162 5.22 -10.11 4.21
C LEU A 162 6.31 -10.78 5.06
N ASP A 163 6.43 -12.11 5.01
CA ASP A 163 7.46 -12.87 5.73
C ASP A 163 8.86 -12.42 5.37
N GLU A 164 9.15 -12.32 4.09
CA GLU A 164 10.46 -11.89 3.61
C GLU A 164 10.81 -10.47 4.07
N VAL A 165 9.81 -9.56 4.10
CA VAL A 165 10.02 -8.21 4.63
C VAL A 165 10.28 -8.24 6.14
N LEU A 166 9.54 -9.04 6.89
CA LEU A 166 9.66 -9.09 8.36
C LEU A 166 10.95 -9.77 8.81
N GLU A 167 11.32 -10.88 8.18
CA GLU A 167 12.45 -11.71 8.60
C GLU A 167 13.76 -11.27 7.98
N HIS A 168 13.72 -10.82 6.72
CA HIS A 168 14.93 -10.57 5.93
C HIS A 168 15.08 -9.13 5.45
N GLN A 169 14.08 -8.28 5.66
CA GLN A 169 14.02 -6.90 5.13
C GLN A 169 14.22 -6.87 3.60
N VAL A 170 13.55 -7.79 2.90
CA VAL A 170 13.66 -7.96 1.45
C VAL A 170 12.27 -8.10 0.85
N VAL A 171 12.07 -7.55 -0.33
CA VAL A 171 10.99 -7.90 -1.26
C VAL A 171 11.61 -8.71 -2.40
N ASP A 172 11.28 -9.99 -2.52
CA ASP A 172 11.79 -10.84 -3.59
C ASP A 172 10.75 -11.04 -4.69
N LEU A 173 10.93 -10.34 -5.80
CA LEU A 173 10.12 -10.44 -7.01
C LEU A 173 10.83 -11.21 -8.13
N ALA A 174 12.00 -11.80 -7.87
CA ALA A 174 12.78 -12.48 -8.92
C ALA A 174 12.04 -13.69 -9.51
N GLN A 175 11.25 -14.38 -8.68
CA GLN A 175 10.51 -15.57 -9.10
C GLN A 175 9.02 -15.45 -8.76
N GLY A 176 8.20 -15.19 -9.78
CA GLY A 176 6.75 -15.33 -9.67
C GLY A 176 6.34 -16.76 -9.38
N ARG A 177 5.14 -16.95 -8.87
CA ARG A 177 4.55 -18.27 -8.60
C ARG A 177 3.54 -18.63 -9.67
N SER A 178 3.46 -19.91 -9.97
CA SER A 178 2.40 -20.40 -10.87
C SER A 178 1.03 -20.34 -10.17
N PRO A 179 -0.07 -20.23 -10.92
CA PRO A 179 -1.42 -20.27 -10.35
C PRO A 179 -1.68 -21.53 -9.50
N ILE A 180 -1.05 -22.66 -9.83
CA ILE A 180 -1.19 -23.92 -9.09
C ILE A 180 -0.54 -23.79 -7.69
N GLU A 181 0.66 -23.22 -7.61
CA GLU A 181 1.35 -23.01 -6.33
C GLU A 181 0.62 -22.03 -5.41
N LEU A 182 -0.20 -21.16 -5.98
CA LEU A 182 -0.98 -20.15 -5.26
C LEU A 182 -2.43 -20.60 -4.97
N GLY A 183 -2.75 -21.86 -5.24
CA GLY A 183 -4.11 -22.37 -5.12
C GLY A 183 -4.70 -22.37 -3.70
N THR A 184 -3.89 -22.21 -2.66
CA THR A 184 -4.33 -22.15 -1.25
C THR A 184 -4.15 -20.77 -0.63
N GLU A 185 -3.62 -19.79 -1.39
CA GLU A 185 -3.39 -18.44 -0.88
C GLU A 185 -4.69 -17.66 -0.79
N SER A 186 -4.92 -16.96 0.31
CA SER A 186 -6.08 -16.09 0.50
C SER A 186 -5.92 -14.74 -0.22
N ALA A 187 -4.70 -14.23 -0.29
CA ALA A 187 -4.38 -12.97 -0.93
C ALA A 187 -3.09 -13.04 -1.76
N LEU A 188 -3.09 -12.31 -2.87
CA LEU A 188 -2.04 -12.31 -3.88
C LEU A 188 -1.60 -10.89 -4.22
N THR A 189 -0.36 -10.75 -4.62
CA THR A 189 0.12 -9.55 -5.32
C THR A 189 0.36 -9.87 -6.79
N LEU A 190 -0.21 -9.06 -7.69
CA LEU A 190 0.06 -9.10 -9.12
C LEU A 190 0.95 -7.92 -9.51
N VAL A 191 2.02 -8.23 -10.26
CA VAL A 191 2.89 -7.24 -10.91
C VAL A 191 2.88 -7.52 -12.41
N ALA A 192 2.31 -6.62 -13.21
CA ALA A 192 2.37 -6.69 -14.67
C ALA A 192 3.34 -5.60 -15.16
N CYS A 193 4.44 -6.02 -15.76
CA CYS A 193 5.51 -5.14 -16.21
C CYS A 193 6.33 -5.82 -17.31
N PRO A 194 6.53 -5.18 -18.46
CA PRO A 194 7.35 -5.74 -19.53
C PRO A 194 8.86 -5.68 -19.23
N ARG A 195 9.27 -4.88 -18.24
CA ARG A 195 10.67 -4.70 -17.86
C ARG A 195 11.15 -5.83 -16.96
N ALA A 196 12.28 -6.44 -17.31
CA ALA A 196 12.89 -7.49 -16.50
C ALA A 196 13.43 -7.00 -15.16
N ASP A 197 13.84 -5.74 -15.05
CA ASP A 197 14.40 -5.15 -13.84
C ASP A 197 13.36 -4.90 -12.73
N CYS A 198 12.06 -4.96 -13.03
CA CYS A 198 11.00 -4.99 -12.02
C CYS A 198 11.07 -6.26 -11.16
N PHE A 199 11.57 -7.36 -11.73
CA PHE A 199 11.52 -8.68 -11.12
C PHE A 199 12.89 -9.03 -10.52
N ARG A 200 13.20 -8.40 -9.42
CA ARG A 200 14.45 -8.53 -8.69
C ARG A 200 14.22 -8.71 -7.20
N ARG A 201 15.28 -9.08 -6.51
CA ARG A 201 15.34 -9.01 -5.07
C ARG A 201 15.71 -7.59 -4.64
N TYR A 202 14.90 -6.99 -3.79
CA TYR A 202 15.04 -5.61 -3.35
C TYR A 202 15.22 -5.55 -1.83
N ALA A 203 16.34 -5.00 -1.36
CA ALA A 203 16.56 -4.74 0.06
C ALA A 203 15.69 -3.55 0.49
N VAL A 204 14.86 -3.77 1.50
CA VAL A 204 13.99 -2.74 2.04
C VAL A 204 14.83 -1.78 2.87
N PRO A 205 14.88 -0.49 2.53
CA PRO A 205 15.63 0.48 3.31
C PRO A 205 14.99 0.68 4.69
N ASP A 206 15.76 1.22 5.61
CA ASP A 206 15.24 1.65 6.90
C ASP A 206 14.04 2.61 6.73
N PRO A 207 13.11 2.65 7.70
CA PRO A 207 11.94 3.52 7.60
C PRO A 207 12.35 4.96 7.28
N ALA A 208 11.66 5.55 6.29
CA ALA A 208 11.89 6.94 5.92
C ALA A 208 11.64 7.88 7.11
N GLU A 209 12.17 9.11 7.03
CA GLU A 209 11.87 10.17 7.99
C GLU A 209 10.36 10.37 8.18
N VAL A 210 9.96 10.76 9.39
CA VAL A 210 8.57 11.09 9.71
C VAL A 210 8.19 12.37 8.95
N ARG A 211 7.13 12.28 8.15
CA ARG A 211 6.65 13.39 7.32
C ARG A 211 5.42 14.09 7.89
N GLY A 212 4.72 13.43 8.78
CA GLY A 212 3.53 13.95 9.44
C GLY A 212 3.72 14.02 10.95
N GLU A 213 2.70 13.61 11.66
CA GLU A 213 2.74 13.52 13.12
C GLU A 213 2.93 12.08 13.55
N LEU A 214 3.94 11.83 14.39
CA LEU A 214 4.13 10.51 14.97
C LEU A 214 3.13 10.32 16.10
N MET A 215 2.38 9.23 16.02
CA MET A 215 1.37 8.90 17.03
C MET A 215 1.32 7.39 17.30
N VAL A 216 0.72 7.02 18.41
CA VAL A 216 0.43 5.62 18.71
C VAL A 216 -0.56 5.09 17.66
N ASN A 217 -0.29 3.90 17.16
CA ASN A 217 -1.19 3.23 16.22
C ASN A 217 -2.59 3.08 16.86
N PRO A 218 -3.67 3.52 16.19
CA PRO A 218 -5.04 3.47 16.73
C PRO A 218 -5.55 2.07 17.10
N LEU A 219 -4.86 1.02 16.68
CA LEU A 219 -5.16 -0.36 17.11
C LEU A 219 -4.73 -0.63 18.56
N TYR A 220 -4.08 0.31 19.25
CA TYR A 220 -3.69 0.15 20.66
C TYR A 220 -4.59 0.96 21.58
N ASP A 221 -5.20 0.28 22.55
CA ASP A 221 -5.73 0.92 23.74
C ASP A 221 -4.55 1.37 24.61
N VAL A 222 -4.59 2.61 25.10
CA VAL A 222 -3.52 3.21 25.91
C VAL A 222 -3.99 3.37 27.34
N GLU A 223 -3.44 2.57 28.25
CA GLU A 223 -3.64 2.74 29.70
C GLU A 223 -2.41 3.41 30.33
N ARG A 224 -2.63 4.43 31.16
CA ARG A 224 -1.56 5.16 31.85
C ARG A 224 -1.49 4.76 33.32
N ARG A 225 -0.32 4.32 33.76
CA ARG A 225 -0.07 3.93 35.13
C ARG A 225 1.30 4.43 35.60
N ASN A 226 1.32 5.24 36.65
CA ASN A 226 2.56 5.64 37.35
C ASN A 226 3.63 6.25 36.41
N GLY A 227 3.23 7.08 35.48
CA GLY A 227 4.15 7.71 34.52
C GLY A 227 4.48 6.88 33.29
N ASN A 228 4.03 5.62 33.22
CA ASN A 228 4.20 4.72 32.09
C ASN A 228 2.92 4.62 31.27
N SER A 229 3.03 4.21 30.02
CA SER A 229 1.91 3.82 29.15
C SER A 229 1.97 2.34 28.86
N ILE A 230 0.85 1.64 29.07
CA ILE A 230 0.64 0.25 28.64
C ILE A 230 -0.23 0.31 27.40
N LEU A 231 0.30 -0.20 26.31
CA LEU A 231 -0.36 -0.26 24.99
C LEU A 231 -0.83 -1.70 24.79
N THR A 232 -2.14 -1.91 24.61
CA THR A 232 -2.71 -3.24 24.38
C THR A 232 -3.35 -3.28 23.00
N LEU A 233 -2.93 -4.21 22.14
CA LEU A 233 -3.47 -4.38 20.79
C LEU A 233 -4.92 -4.83 20.83
N ARG A 234 -5.79 -4.10 20.15
CA ARG A 234 -7.21 -4.37 20.09
C ARG A 234 -7.77 -4.05 18.71
N PHE A 235 -8.38 -5.04 18.08
CA PHE A 235 -9.08 -4.83 16.84
C PHE A 235 -10.48 -4.25 17.08
N PRO A 236 -10.96 -3.35 16.21
CA PRO A 236 -12.25 -2.70 16.40
C PRO A 236 -13.42 -3.68 16.33
N THR A 237 -13.34 -4.70 15.47
CA THR A 237 -14.36 -5.76 15.35
C THR A 237 -13.71 -7.11 15.03
N PRO A 238 -14.43 -8.24 15.27
CA PRO A 238 -13.95 -9.57 14.88
C PRO A 238 -13.72 -9.71 13.37
N GLU A 239 -14.52 -9.06 12.54
CA GLU A 239 -14.38 -9.08 11.08
C GLU A 239 -13.09 -8.37 10.66
N TYR A 240 -12.79 -7.22 11.30
CA TYR A 240 -11.54 -6.52 11.07
C TYR A 240 -10.33 -7.40 11.47
N GLU A 241 -10.42 -8.11 12.59
CA GLU A 241 -9.38 -9.05 13.01
C GLU A 241 -9.25 -10.24 12.05
N ALA A 242 -10.36 -10.77 11.54
CA ALA A 242 -10.34 -11.85 10.55
C ALA A 242 -9.61 -11.43 9.27
N GLU A 243 -9.79 -10.19 8.83
CA GLU A 243 -9.18 -9.66 7.60
C GLU A 243 -7.71 -9.23 7.82
N PHE A 244 -7.45 -8.46 8.88
CA PHE A 244 -6.16 -7.82 9.09
C PHE A 244 -5.34 -8.42 10.24
N GLY A 245 -5.81 -9.49 10.87
CA GLY A 245 -5.16 -10.12 12.03
C GLY A 245 -3.74 -10.64 11.78
N ALA A 246 -3.37 -10.87 10.53
CA ALA A 246 -1.99 -11.18 10.14
C ALA A 246 -0.97 -10.12 10.60
N CYS A 247 -1.42 -8.88 10.87
CA CYS A 247 -0.55 -7.83 11.40
C CYS A 247 -0.02 -8.11 12.82
N ARG A 248 -0.61 -9.07 13.59
CA ARG A 248 -0.05 -9.57 14.85
C ARG A 248 1.37 -10.12 14.70
N ARG A 249 1.80 -10.45 13.51
CA ARG A 249 3.16 -10.93 13.22
C ARG A 249 4.21 -9.85 13.49
N TYR A 250 3.85 -8.56 13.40
CA TYR A 250 4.74 -7.44 13.67
C TYR A 250 4.21 -6.48 14.74
N LEU A 251 2.92 -6.47 15.02
CA LEU A 251 2.33 -5.71 16.13
C LEU A 251 2.35 -6.56 17.40
N PRO A 252 3.08 -6.20 18.44
CA PRO A 252 3.06 -6.93 19.70
C PRO A 252 1.71 -6.76 20.42
N ASP A 253 1.23 -7.82 21.07
CA ASP A 253 -0.04 -7.80 21.80
C ASP A 253 -0.04 -6.77 22.94
N THR A 254 1.09 -6.59 23.60
CA THR A 254 1.25 -5.60 24.68
C THR A 254 2.63 -4.97 24.66
N VAL A 255 2.68 -3.67 24.84
CA VAL A 255 3.93 -2.90 24.97
C VAL A 255 3.85 -1.97 26.17
N THR A 256 4.86 -2.01 27.03
CA THR A 256 5.03 -1.01 28.10
C THR A 256 6.09 0.00 27.68
N VAL A 257 5.78 1.27 27.81
CA VAL A 257 6.66 2.39 27.50
C VAL A 257 6.81 3.26 28.73
N ASP A 258 8.06 3.54 29.12
CA ASP A 258 8.41 4.39 30.28
C ASP A 258 8.25 5.87 29.90
N ALA A 259 7.09 6.22 29.38
CA ALA A 259 6.71 7.57 29.00
C ALA A 259 5.18 7.72 29.02
N ASN A 260 4.74 8.91 29.30
CA ASN A 260 3.31 9.23 29.27
C ASN A 260 2.91 9.62 27.83
N LEU A 261 2.48 8.64 27.05
CA LEU A 261 2.09 8.85 25.65
C LEU A 261 0.70 9.47 25.57
N THR A 262 0.62 10.71 25.06
CA THR A 262 -0.63 11.42 24.84
C THR A 262 -0.61 12.05 23.44
N GLY A 263 -1.45 11.57 22.55
CA GLY A 263 -1.56 12.16 21.20
C GLY A 263 -0.24 12.06 20.42
N ARG A 264 0.31 13.22 20.06
CA ARG A 264 1.58 13.32 19.34
C ARG A 264 2.76 12.80 20.17
N VAL A 265 3.59 11.97 19.56
CA VAL A 265 4.77 11.37 20.19
C VAL A 265 6.03 12.05 19.68
N GLU A 266 6.82 12.61 20.60
CA GLU A 266 8.13 13.16 20.25
C GLU A 266 9.22 12.08 20.38
N PRO A 267 10.13 11.93 19.39
CA PRO A 267 11.19 10.92 19.44
C PRO A 267 12.02 10.94 20.73
N ALA A 268 12.31 12.13 21.25
CA ALA A 268 13.07 12.31 22.49
C ALA A 268 12.42 11.68 23.73
N MET A 269 11.08 11.48 23.72
CA MET A 269 10.34 10.86 24.81
C MET A 269 10.63 9.35 24.95
N LEU A 270 11.10 8.72 23.87
CA LEU A 270 11.23 7.27 23.75
C LEU A 270 12.69 6.79 23.74
N GLY A 271 13.63 7.71 23.54
CA GLY A 271 15.07 7.39 23.49
C GLY A 271 15.37 6.25 22.52
N THR A 272 16.11 5.25 22.98
CA THR A 272 16.51 4.09 22.16
C THR A 272 15.36 3.19 21.71
N ARG A 273 14.19 3.28 22.32
CA ARG A 273 13.01 2.45 21.95
C ARG A 273 12.25 3.00 20.74
N TYR A 274 12.54 4.23 20.33
CA TYR A 274 11.83 4.91 19.24
C TYR A 274 11.86 4.09 17.94
N GLU A 275 13.03 3.64 17.51
CA GLU A 275 13.19 2.89 16.27
C GLU A 275 12.53 1.52 16.30
N ASP A 276 12.59 0.80 17.43
CA ASP A 276 11.90 -0.48 17.59
C ASP A 276 10.39 -0.32 17.48
N LEU A 277 9.81 0.66 18.17
CA LEU A 277 8.38 0.92 18.14
C LEU A 277 7.89 1.36 16.74
N ARG A 278 8.69 2.13 16.02
CA ARG A 278 8.40 2.49 14.62
C ARG A 278 8.45 1.26 13.70
N ARG A 279 9.50 0.46 13.82
CA ARG A 279 9.67 -0.74 12.99
C ARG A 279 8.51 -1.71 13.19
N ARG A 280 8.07 -1.88 14.42
CA ARG A 280 6.91 -2.70 14.78
C ARG A 280 5.56 -2.04 14.51
N ARG A 281 5.52 -0.84 13.94
CA ARG A 281 4.28 -0.10 13.67
C ARG A 281 3.40 0.17 14.90
N VAL A 282 3.97 0.09 16.09
CA VAL A 282 3.33 0.58 17.34
C VAL A 282 3.18 2.10 17.27
N LEU A 283 4.17 2.76 16.63
CA LEU A 283 4.09 4.16 16.28
C LEU A 283 3.92 4.27 14.76
N ILE A 284 2.98 5.09 14.34
CA ILE A 284 2.71 5.38 12.93
C ILE A 284 2.93 6.86 12.62
N ASP A 285 3.34 7.11 11.39
CA ASP A 285 3.43 8.45 10.82
C ASP A 285 2.09 8.81 10.18
N ALA A 286 1.27 9.58 10.90
CA ALA A 286 -0.04 10.01 10.45
C ALA A 286 0.02 11.39 9.75
N PRO A 287 -0.91 11.69 8.82
CA PRO A 287 -1.04 13.03 8.26
C PRO A 287 -1.31 14.06 9.37
N PRO A 288 -0.83 15.31 9.22
CA PRO A 288 -1.23 16.38 10.13
C PRO A 288 -2.76 16.49 10.20
N ARG A 289 -3.30 16.58 11.42
CA ARG A 289 -4.76 16.65 11.67
C ARG A 289 -5.52 15.35 11.31
N TYR A 290 -4.87 14.21 11.40
CA TYR A 290 -5.51 12.92 11.18
C TYR A 290 -6.53 12.56 12.29
N CYS A 291 -6.37 13.14 13.49
CA CYS A 291 -7.25 12.97 14.65
C CYS A 291 -7.89 14.30 15.06
#